data_dc314f121d44bd0f786414dbe757b4a2
#
_entry.id   dc314f121d44bd0f786414dbe757b4a2
#
_cell.length_a   1.000
_cell.length_b   1.000
_cell.length_c   1.000
_cell.angle_alpha   90.00
_cell.angle_beta   90.00
_cell.angle_gamma   90.00
#
_symmetry.space_group_name_H-M   'P 1'
#
loop_
_entity.id
_entity.type
_entity.pdbx_description
1 polymer ?
#
loop_
_entity_poly.entity_id
_entity_poly.type
_entity_poly.pdbx_seq_one_letter_code
_entity_poly.pdbx_strand_id
1 'polypeptide(L)'
;MKKEKGKFFIRGYEASQKAILLSFAFFLLFSASEVFSQIDKNEPKVIVVVPPAVQPTPPPRPSIPRKRRADNESTAAAEKSIRTEAKVNVSLCVSEGNVRINGWERNEIRAFVDGGSKVGFKVMQKKQNPVWVMVLGFDPLTDKEPGLDECLSGANIELDVPRGAIINMKSRASQISVESIARVKIENIGGDISLNNIAGGIDAGTYQGDVMVEKSAGAMSLFATTGNIVVFDVEPSEVGDSFRAKTRNGTVTLQSVGHSLVEANSTSGSIRFNGEFTGGGQYTFVTNNGTILLSVPAESSCRINANYGLGAFQSDIALKDVQKTSGARVQKLTALLGAGDANLTLTTYSGAIRIKKK
;
A
#
# COMPACT_ATOMS: atom_id res chain seq x y z
N MET A 1 -46.30 -42.27 2.57
CA MET A 1 -45.46 -43.24 3.30
C MET A 1 -44.04 -42.69 3.44
N LYS A 2 -43.65 -42.59 4.72
CA LYS A 2 -42.30 -42.51 5.33
C LYS A 2 -41.28 -41.47 4.84
N LYS A 3 -41.12 -40.52 5.76
CA LYS A 3 -39.98 -39.68 6.03
C LYS A 3 -38.72 -40.52 6.33
N GLU A 4 -37.58 -40.11 5.86
CA GLU A 4 -36.31 -40.34 6.60
C GLU A 4 -35.44 -39.10 6.58
N LYS A 5 -35.06 -38.71 7.82
CA LYS A 5 -34.19 -37.59 8.17
C LYS A 5 -32.76 -38.07 8.10
N GLY A 6 -31.93 -37.43 7.35
CA GLY A 6 -30.47 -37.57 7.42
C GLY A 6 -29.81 -36.46 8.26
N LYS A 7 -29.54 -36.78 9.53
CA LYS A 7 -28.60 -36.01 10.35
C LYS A 7 -27.17 -36.39 9.94
N PHE A 8 -26.38 -35.47 9.46
CA PHE A 8 -24.92 -35.64 9.45
C PHE A 8 -24.19 -34.30 9.56
N PHE A 9 -23.19 -34.31 10.44
CA PHE A 9 -22.11 -33.36 10.64
C PHE A 9 -22.35 -32.04 11.42
N ILE A 10 -22.34 -32.19 12.75
CA ILE A 10 -21.68 -31.24 13.64
C ILE A 10 -20.85 -32.06 14.64
N ARG A 11 -19.62 -32.39 14.27
CA ARG A 11 -18.58 -32.85 15.22
C ARG A 11 -17.23 -32.58 14.55
N GLY A 12 -16.57 -31.48 14.90
CA GLY A 12 -15.21 -31.16 14.38
C GLY A 12 -14.67 -29.78 14.74
N TYR A 13 -15.31 -29.03 15.61
CA TYR A 13 -14.86 -27.67 15.91
C TYR A 13 -14.39 -27.41 17.36
N GLU A 14 -14.47 -28.40 18.25
CA GLU A 14 -14.09 -28.20 19.65
C GLU A 14 -12.68 -28.70 20.03
N ALA A 15 -11.97 -29.40 19.15
CA ALA A 15 -10.63 -29.94 19.45
C ALA A 15 -9.48 -28.96 19.14
N SER A 16 -9.71 -27.86 18.42
CA SER A 16 -8.65 -26.94 18.03
C SER A 16 -8.40 -25.76 18.99
N GLN A 17 -9.30 -25.50 19.91
CA GLN A 17 -9.15 -24.36 20.84
C GLN A 17 -8.39 -24.69 22.14
N LYS A 18 -8.23 -25.96 22.49
CA LYS A 18 -7.49 -26.35 23.72
C LYS A 18 -5.98 -26.51 23.52
N ALA A 19 -5.50 -26.58 22.29
CA ALA A 19 -4.07 -26.66 21.97
C ALA A 19 -3.33 -25.31 21.92
N ILE A 20 -4.05 -24.22 21.80
CA ILE A 20 -3.46 -22.87 21.67
C ILE A 20 -3.26 -22.20 23.05
N LEU A 21 -3.96 -22.62 24.07
CA LEU A 21 -3.86 -22.06 25.44
C LEU A 21 -2.70 -22.63 26.29
N LEU A 22 -2.06 -23.71 25.89
CA LEU A 22 -0.93 -24.32 26.62
C LEU A 22 0.45 -23.88 26.14
N SER A 23 0.54 -23.18 25.02
CA SER A 23 1.82 -22.65 24.45
C SER A 23 2.20 -21.25 24.94
N PHE A 24 1.32 -20.54 25.63
CA PHE A 24 1.57 -19.16 26.11
C PHE A 24 2.01 -19.07 27.58
N ALA A 25 2.01 -20.16 28.33
CA ALA A 25 2.36 -20.20 29.75
C ALA A 25 3.84 -20.52 30.00
N PHE A 26 4.65 -20.86 29.00
CA PHE A 26 6.05 -21.30 29.21
C PHE A 26 7.12 -20.25 28.88
N PHE A 27 6.75 -19.00 28.55
CA PHE A 27 7.71 -17.97 28.17
C PHE A 27 7.82 -16.77 29.14
N LEU A 28 7.29 -16.89 30.38
CA LEU A 28 7.33 -15.83 31.39
C LEU A 28 8.08 -16.17 32.67
N LEU A 29 9.02 -17.09 32.62
CA LEU A 29 9.83 -17.47 33.80
C LEU A 29 11.33 -17.53 33.49
N PHE A 30 11.90 -16.51 32.86
CA PHE A 30 13.36 -16.31 32.94
C PHE A 30 13.68 -14.82 32.63
N SER A 31 14.02 -14.12 33.68
CA SER A 31 15.03 -13.08 33.87
C SER A 31 14.56 -11.97 34.80
N ALA A 32 14.60 -12.25 36.09
CA ALA A 32 14.84 -11.20 37.06
C ALA A 32 16.17 -11.57 37.74
N SER A 33 17.24 -10.96 37.35
CA SER A 33 18.47 -10.92 38.13
C SER A 33 18.97 -9.47 38.14
N GLU A 34 19.04 -9.02 39.35
CA GLU A 34 19.47 -7.72 39.86
C GLU A 34 20.81 -7.28 39.33
N VAL A 35 20.91 -5.99 38.97
CA VAL A 35 22.17 -5.26 39.07
C VAL A 35 21.89 -3.96 39.83
N PHE A 36 22.00 -4.08 41.15
CA PHE A 36 22.23 -2.96 42.04
C PHE A 36 23.74 -2.96 42.30
N SER A 37 24.50 -2.00 41.86
CA SER A 37 25.77 -1.64 42.49
C SER A 37 26.31 -0.30 41.99
N GLN A 38 26.37 0.61 42.94
CA GLN A 38 27.42 1.60 43.22
C GLN A 38 27.58 2.80 42.30
N ILE A 39 27.06 3.90 42.84
CA ILE A 39 27.51 5.26 42.56
C ILE A 39 28.86 5.40 43.25
N ASP A 40 29.92 5.50 42.48
CA ASP A 40 31.24 5.93 43.00
C ASP A 40 31.50 7.37 42.55
N LYS A 41 31.73 8.22 43.53
CA LYS A 41 32.15 9.62 43.38
C LYS A 41 33.63 9.61 43.00
N ASN A 42 33.98 10.07 41.80
CA ASN A 42 35.35 10.50 41.56
C ASN A 42 35.40 11.65 40.56
N GLU A 43 36.22 12.58 40.89
CA GLU A 43 36.55 13.86 40.28
C GLU A 43 36.98 13.79 38.81
N PRO A 44 36.86 14.85 38.02
CA PRO A 44 37.24 14.86 36.64
C PRO A 44 38.78 14.82 36.49
N LYS A 45 39.34 13.69 36.12
CA LYS A 45 40.73 13.59 35.64
C LYS A 45 40.82 14.20 34.23
N VAL A 46 41.60 15.27 34.14
CA VAL A 46 42.02 15.87 32.87
C VAL A 46 42.84 14.80 32.12
N ILE A 47 42.28 14.24 31.06
CA ILE A 47 43.02 13.36 30.14
C ILE A 47 43.73 14.24 29.13
N VAL A 48 45.04 14.36 29.26
CA VAL A 48 45.91 14.92 28.22
C VAL A 48 45.97 13.94 27.08
N VAL A 49 45.27 14.24 25.99
CA VAL A 49 45.36 13.45 24.75
C VAL A 49 46.67 13.77 24.06
N VAL A 50 47.64 12.87 24.19
CA VAL A 50 48.85 12.90 23.37
C VAL A 50 48.47 12.43 21.97
N PRO A 51 48.72 13.22 20.90
CA PRO A 51 48.44 12.74 19.55
C PRO A 51 49.31 11.53 19.20
N PRO A 52 48.77 10.50 18.55
CA PRO A 52 49.55 9.33 18.14
C PRO A 52 50.66 9.74 17.17
N ALA A 53 51.85 9.22 17.42
CA ALA A 53 53.01 9.42 16.55
C ALA A 53 52.65 8.98 15.11
N VAL A 54 52.90 9.90 14.18
CA VAL A 54 52.74 9.63 12.73
C VAL A 54 53.76 8.57 12.33
N GLN A 55 53.28 7.37 12.04
CA GLN A 55 54.13 6.33 11.44
C GLN A 55 54.45 6.72 9.99
N PRO A 56 55.71 6.61 9.56
CA PRO A 56 56.07 6.88 8.17
C PRO A 56 55.34 5.88 7.25
N THR A 57 54.62 6.41 6.29
CA THR A 57 53.96 5.62 5.24
C THR A 57 54.98 4.82 4.45
N PRO A 58 54.76 3.51 4.25
CA PRO A 58 55.65 2.72 3.39
C PRO A 58 55.61 3.25 1.95
N PRO A 59 56.70 3.17 1.20
CA PRO A 59 56.75 3.66 -0.17
C PRO A 59 55.69 2.93 -1.05
N PRO A 60 55.07 3.64 -2.02
CA PRO A 60 54.06 3.04 -2.88
C PRO A 60 54.67 1.87 -3.65
N ARG A 61 54.00 0.69 -3.57
CA ARG A 61 54.35 -0.45 -4.42
C ARG A 61 54.17 -0.05 -5.88
N PRO A 62 55.10 -0.43 -6.77
CA PRO A 62 54.94 -0.19 -8.18
C PRO A 62 53.61 -0.83 -8.64
N SER A 63 52.73 -0.01 -9.18
CA SER A 63 51.48 -0.44 -9.77
C SER A 63 51.77 -1.28 -11.01
N ILE A 64 51.56 -2.58 -10.91
CA ILE A 64 51.45 -3.45 -12.09
C ILE A 64 50.24 -2.89 -12.89
N PRO A 65 50.45 -2.55 -14.18
CA PRO A 65 49.31 -2.08 -14.99
C PRO A 65 48.27 -3.21 -15.04
N ARG A 66 47.19 -3.07 -14.24
CA ARG A 66 45.99 -3.86 -14.44
C ARG A 66 45.53 -3.52 -15.85
N LYS A 67 45.64 -4.47 -16.75
CA LYS A 67 44.87 -4.46 -17.99
C LYS A 67 43.45 -4.11 -17.57
N ARG A 68 43.01 -2.89 -17.88
CA ARG A 68 41.59 -2.54 -17.83
C ARG A 68 40.90 -3.57 -18.75
N ARG A 69 40.29 -4.56 -18.14
CA ARG A 69 39.22 -5.26 -18.80
C ARG A 69 38.22 -4.16 -19.15
N ALA A 70 38.03 -3.96 -20.43
CA ALA A 70 36.96 -3.16 -20.94
C ALA A 70 35.66 -3.94 -20.68
N ASP A 71 35.21 -3.93 -19.44
CA ASP A 71 33.88 -4.40 -19.07
C ASP A 71 32.89 -3.24 -19.33
N ASN A 72 32.85 -2.80 -20.59
CA ASN A 72 31.73 -2.10 -21.19
C ASN A 72 30.93 -3.09 -22.03
N GLU A 73 30.50 -4.19 -21.43
CA GLU A 73 29.23 -4.75 -21.82
C GLU A 73 28.16 -3.87 -21.17
N SER A 74 27.80 -2.76 -21.83
CA SER A 74 26.47 -2.22 -21.69
C SER A 74 25.55 -3.37 -22.06
N THR A 75 24.89 -3.95 -21.08
CA THR A 75 23.82 -4.92 -21.31
C THR A 75 22.86 -4.26 -22.29
N ALA A 76 22.79 -4.75 -23.53
CA ALA A 76 22.02 -4.10 -24.57
C ALA A 76 20.56 -4.06 -24.12
N ALA A 77 19.96 -2.88 -24.23
CA ALA A 77 18.55 -2.73 -23.93
C ALA A 77 17.70 -3.71 -24.76
N ALA A 78 16.82 -4.44 -24.11
CA ALA A 78 15.94 -5.40 -24.79
C ALA A 78 14.59 -4.74 -25.05
N GLU A 79 14.22 -4.62 -26.32
CA GLU A 79 12.90 -4.12 -26.72
C GLU A 79 12.16 -5.18 -27.55
N LYS A 80 10.87 -5.33 -27.26
CA LYS A 80 9.99 -6.23 -28.02
C LYS A 80 8.56 -5.72 -28.02
N SER A 81 7.85 -5.92 -29.12
CA SER A 81 6.45 -5.55 -29.22
C SER A 81 5.58 -6.68 -29.78
N ILE A 82 4.28 -6.61 -29.48
CA ILE A 82 3.25 -7.54 -29.97
C ILE A 82 1.96 -6.79 -30.22
N ARG A 83 1.35 -7.02 -31.39
CA ARG A 83 0.00 -6.49 -31.67
C ARG A 83 -1.04 -7.18 -30.82
N THR A 84 -2.02 -6.44 -30.38
CA THR A 84 -3.11 -6.91 -29.53
C THR A 84 -4.42 -6.18 -29.83
N GLU A 85 -5.44 -6.43 -29.05
CA GLU A 85 -6.72 -5.71 -29.11
C GLU A 85 -6.67 -4.46 -28.21
N ALA A 86 -7.61 -3.53 -28.40
CA ALA A 86 -7.74 -2.33 -27.57
C ALA A 86 -8.01 -2.66 -26.09
N LYS A 87 -8.73 -3.76 -25.83
CA LYS A 87 -8.94 -4.32 -24.48
C LYS A 87 -8.11 -5.60 -24.36
N VAL A 88 -7.18 -5.62 -23.42
CA VAL A 88 -6.27 -6.74 -23.22
C VAL A 88 -5.97 -6.91 -21.72
N ASN A 89 -5.89 -8.15 -21.25
CA ASN A 89 -5.34 -8.47 -19.94
C ASN A 89 -3.84 -8.67 -20.07
N VAL A 90 -3.06 -7.89 -19.35
CA VAL A 90 -1.61 -7.99 -19.33
C VAL A 90 -1.16 -8.43 -17.95
N SER A 91 -0.43 -9.53 -17.89
CA SER A 91 0.18 -10.01 -16.65
C SER A 91 1.68 -9.95 -16.74
N LEU A 92 2.31 -9.48 -15.67
CA LEU A 92 3.77 -9.46 -15.55
C LEU A 92 4.21 -9.70 -14.10
N CYS A 93 5.37 -10.32 -13.99
CA CYS A 93 6.11 -10.44 -12.75
C CYS A 93 7.40 -9.63 -12.88
N VAL A 94 7.77 -8.88 -11.83
CA VAL A 94 9.02 -8.12 -11.77
C VAL A 94 9.78 -8.49 -10.50
N SER A 95 11.04 -8.84 -10.62
CA SER A 95 11.90 -9.10 -9.46
C SER A 95 12.39 -7.80 -8.83
N GLU A 96 12.90 -6.89 -9.66
CA GLU A 96 13.44 -5.60 -9.24
C GLU A 96 13.52 -4.62 -10.40
N GLY A 97 13.55 -3.33 -10.10
CA GLY A 97 13.74 -2.24 -11.04
C GLY A 97 12.69 -1.15 -10.98
N ASN A 98 12.91 -0.08 -11.74
CA ASN A 98 11.93 0.98 -11.93
C ASN A 98 10.96 0.58 -13.04
N VAL A 99 9.68 0.45 -12.71
CA VAL A 99 8.65 0.02 -13.65
C VAL A 99 7.78 1.20 -14.02
N ARG A 100 7.67 1.48 -15.30
CA ARG A 100 6.74 2.46 -15.86
C ARG A 100 5.80 1.78 -16.84
N ILE A 101 4.49 1.92 -16.62
CA ILE A 101 3.45 1.40 -17.51
C ILE A 101 2.61 2.56 -18.01
N ASN A 102 2.59 2.78 -19.34
CA ASN A 102 1.86 3.88 -19.95
C ASN A 102 0.76 3.34 -20.88
N GLY A 103 -0.43 3.90 -20.76
CA GLY A 103 -1.51 3.68 -21.71
C GLY A 103 -1.34 4.55 -22.95
N TRP A 104 -1.39 3.95 -24.15
CA TRP A 104 -1.33 4.65 -25.43
C TRP A 104 -2.51 4.29 -26.36
N GLU A 105 -2.62 4.97 -27.47
CA GLU A 105 -3.72 4.79 -28.43
C GLU A 105 -3.49 3.63 -29.41
N ARG A 106 -2.36 2.91 -29.32
CA ARG A 106 -2.03 1.84 -30.24
C ARG A 106 -2.56 0.49 -29.72
N ASN A 107 -3.03 -0.36 -30.61
CA ASN A 107 -3.39 -1.74 -30.32
C ASN A 107 -2.13 -2.64 -30.31
N GLU A 108 -1.20 -2.33 -29.47
CA GLU A 108 0.11 -2.96 -29.35
C GLU A 108 0.60 -2.89 -27.93
N ILE A 109 1.30 -3.91 -27.47
CA ILE A 109 2.07 -3.91 -26.25
C ILE A 109 3.54 -3.80 -26.63
N ARG A 110 4.24 -2.81 -26.13
CA ARG A 110 5.69 -2.64 -26.25
C ARG A 110 6.30 -2.76 -24.87
N ALA A 111 7.32 -3.61 -24.74
CA ALA A 111 8.10 -3.74 -23.51
C ALA A 111 9.57 -3.45 -23.80
N PHE A 112 10.16 -2.63 -22.96
CA PHE A 112 11.56 -2.25 -22.99
C PHE A 112 12.17 -2.52 -21.62
N VAL A 113 13.35 -3.17 -21.60
CA VAL A 113 14.11 -3.44 -20.37
C VAL A 113 15.54 -3.00 -20.59
N ASP A 114 16.01 -2.13 -19.69
CA ASP A 114 17.38 -1.65 -19.66
C ASP A 114 18.15 -2.34 -18.53
N GLY A 115 19.32 -2.87 -18.87
CA GLY A 115 20.26 -3.44 -17.91
C GLY A 115 19.72 -4.68 -17.17
N GLY A 116 19.07 -5.62 -17.90
CA GLY A 116 18.49 -6.77 -17.22
C GLY A 116 18.09 -7.93 -18.15
N SER A 117 16.93 -8.52 -17.87
CA SER A 117 16.39 -9.66 -18.60
C SER A 117 16.05 -9.33 -20.06
N LYS A 118 16.11 -10.31 -20.94
CA LYS A 118 15.43 -10.24 -22.24
C LYS A 118 13.90 -10.27 -22.03
N VAL A 119 13.14 -9.75 -22.99
CA VAL A 119 11.67 -9.70 -22.96
C VAL A 119 11.06 -10.75 -23.87
N GLY A 120 10.05 -11.44 -23.37
CA GLY A 120 9.20 -12.34 -24.14
C GLY A 120 7.72 -12.08 -23.92
N PHE A 121 6.90 -12.44 -24.90
CA PHE A 121 5.45 -12.43 -24.77
C PHE A 121 4.88 -13.82 -24.97
N LYS A 122 3.90 -14.17 -24.13
CA LYS A 122 3.11 -15.39 -24.29
C LYS A 122 1.63 -15.05 -24.30
N VAL A 123 0.99 -15.32 -25.43
CA VAL A 123 -0.46 -15.16 -25.57
C VAL A 123 -1.14 -16.43 -25.08
N MET A 124 -2.05 -16.31 -24.13
CA MET A 124 -2.82 -17.42 -23.62
C MET A 124 -3.94 -17.75 -24.61
N GLN A 125 -3.86 -18.91 -25.25
CA GLN A 125 -4.75 -19.36 -26.32
C GLN A 125 -6.18 -19.74 -25.86
N LYS A 126 -6.61 -19.36 -24.69
CA LYS A 126 -8.01 -19.59 -24.33
C LYS A 126 -8.87 -18.54 -25.02
N LYS A 127 -10.04 -18.94 -25.51
CA LYS A 127 -11.11 -18.06 -26.03
C LYS A 127 -11.64 -17.13 -24.90
N GLN A 128 -10.76 -16.32 -24.35
CA GLN A 128 -11.11 -15.33 -23.34
C GLN A 128 -11.18 -13.98 -24.03
N ASN A 129 -12.25 -13.28 -23.80
CA ASN A 129 -12.39 -11.87 -24.16
C ASN A 129 -12.43 -11.08 -22.86
N PRO A 130 -11.47 -10.18 -22.60
CA PRO A 130 -10.35 -9.79 -23.45
C PRO A 130 -9.19 -10.80 -23.48
N VAL A 131 -8.39 -10.76 -24.54
CA VAL A 131 -7.16 -11.57 -24.73
C VAL A 131 -6.21 -11.39 -23.55
N TRP A 132 -5.52 -12.44 -23.18
CA TRP A 132 -4.55 -12.40 -22.10
C TRP A 132 -3.12 -12.55 -22.63
N VAL A 133 -2.27 -11.57 -22.34
CA VAL A 133 -0.85 -11.56 -22.70
C VAL A 133 -0.01 -11.55 -21.44
N MET A 134 0.91 -12.50 -21.33
CA MET A 134 1.93 -12.51 -20.28
C MET A 134 3.22 -11.87 -20.82
N VAL A 135 3.79 -10.94 -20.06
CA VAL A 135 5.11 -10.37 -20.32
C VAL A 135 6.10 -11.08 -19.41
N LEU A 136 7.10 -11.71 -20.01
CA LEU A 136 8.05 -12.60 -19.34
C LEU A 136 9.47 -12.07 -19.51
N GLY A 137 10.28 -12.21 -18.47
CA GLY A 137 11.72 -12.00 -18.50
C GLY A 137 12.46 -13.32 -18.67
N PHE A 138 13.66 -13.30 -19.19
CA PHE A 138 14.56 -14.46 -19.20
C PHE A 138 16.01 -14.01 -19.26
N ASP A 139 16.91 -14.86 -18.78
CA ASP A 139 18.34 -14.58 -18.74
C ASP A 139 18.88 -14.30 -20.15
N PRO A 140 19.51 -13.13 -20.39
CA PRO A 140 20.08 -12.81 -21.68
C PRO A 140 21.20 -13.78 -22.13
N LEU A 141 21.79 -14.53 -21.22
CA LEU A 141 22.88 -15.49 -21.51
C LEU A 141 22.39 -16.87 -21.92
N THR A 142 21.10 -17.14 -21.80
CA THR A 142 20.50 -18.42 -22.17
C THR A 142 19.62 -18.27 -23.42
N ASP A 143 19.74 -19.19 -24.36
CA ASP A 143 18.84 -19.25 -25.53
C ASP A 143 17.55 -20.03 -25.28
N LYS A 144 17.24 -20.32 -24.00
CA LYS A 144 16.02 -21.03 -23.65
C LYS A 144 14.81 -20.10 -23.79
N GLU A 145 13.71 -20.63 -24.29
CA GLU A 145 12.44 -19.92 -24.24
C GLU A 145 12.03 -19.66 -22.79
N PRO A 146 11.44 -18.47 -22.52
CA PRO A 146 11.06 -18.10 -21.16
C PRO A 146 10.05 -19.10 -20.58
N GLY A 147 10.29 -19.51 -19.33
CA GLY A 147 9.32 -20.24 -18.52
C GLY A 147 8.12 -19.36 -18.17
N LEU A 148 7.06 -19.96 -17.62
CA LEU A 148 5.88 -19.19 -17.19
C LEU A 148 6.12 -18.37 -15.90
N ASP A 149 7.18 -18.69 -15.17
CA ASP A 149 7.49 -18.12 -13.86
C ASP A 149 8.68 -17.15 -13.89
N GLU A 150 9.18 -16.80 -15.09
CA GLU A 150 10.32 -15.92 -15.21
C GLU A 150 9.90 -14.45 -15.14
N CYS A 151 10.34 -13.79 -14.07
CA CYS A 151 10.07 -12.39 -13.84
C CYS A 151 11.04 -11.49 -14.60
N LEU A 152 10.55 -10.34 -15.04
CA LEU A 152 11.41 -9.25 -15.53
C LEU A 152 12.34 -8.76 -14.43
N SER A 153 13.55 -8.38 -14.77
CA SER A 153 14.49 -7.65 -13.93
C SER A 153 15.29 -6.68 -14.78
N GLY A 154 15.61 -5.52 -14.23
CA GLY A 154 16.37 -4.50 -14.95
C GLY A 154 16.38 -3.18 -14.21
N ALA A 155 17.27 -2.27 -14.60
CA ALA A 155 17.32 -0.95 -13.99
C ALA A 155 16.05 -0.15 -14.31
N ASN A 156 15.60 -0.18 -15.57
CA ASN A 156 14.36 0.45 -16.01
C ASN A 156 13.57 -0.54 -16.87
N ILE A 157 12.29 -0.66 -16.57
CA ILE A 157 11.33 -1.50 -17.27
C ILE A 157 10.17 -0.61 -17.72
N GLU A 158 10.03 -0.42 -19.03
CA GLU A 158 8.95 0.37 -19.61
C GLU A 158 7.99 -0.55 -20.36
N LEU A 159 6.70 -0.35 -20.14
CA LEU A 159 5.64 -1.08 -20.78
C LEU A 159 4.60 -0.09 -21.31
N ASP A 160 4.47 0.00 -22.63
CA ASP A 160 3.38 0.74 -23.24
C ASP A 160 2.28 -0.25 -23.65
N VAL A 161 1.05 0.06 -23.27
CA VAL A 161 -0.12 -0.81 -23.47
C VAL A 161 -1.30 -0.01 -24.02
N PRO A 162 -2.28 -0.65 -24.70
CA PRO A 162 -3.52 0.05 -25.04
C PRO A 162 -4.18 0.65 -23.80
N ARG A 163 -4.79 1.82 -23.92
CA ARG A 163 -5.52 2.46 -22.78
C ARG A 163 -6.63 1.58 -22.19
N GLY A 164 -7.22 0.70 -22.99
CA GLY A 164 -8.19 -0.29 -22.51
C GLY A 164 -7.58 -1.49 -21.78
N ALA A 165 -6.29 -1.52 -21.53
CA ALA A 165 -5.61 -2.64 -20.88
C ALA A 165 -5.99 -2.74 -19.39
N ILE A 166 -6.01 -4.01 -18.93
CA ILE A 166 -6.12 -4.40 -17.52
C ILE A 166 -4.79 -5.00 -17.12
N ILE A 167 -4.09 -4.36 -16.21
CA ILE A 167 -2.77 -4.79 -15.74
C ILE A 167 -2.90 -5.63 -14.47
N ASN A 168 -2.24 -6.79 -14.46
CA ASN A 168 -2.03 -7.60 -13.27
C ASN A 168 -0.52 -7.76 -13.04
N MET A 169 0.00 -7.14 -12.02
CA MET A 169 1.43 -7.11 -11.74
C MET A 169 1.74 -7.65 -10.35
N LYS A 170 2.78 -8.48 -10.28
CA LYS A 170 3.43 -8.86 -9.03
C LYS A 170 4.87 -8.39 -9.04
N SER A 171 5.32 -7.78 -7.96
CA SER A 171 6.69 -7.32 -7.84
C SER A 171 7.27 -7.59 -6.46
N ARG A 172 8.60 -7.78 -6.42
CA ARG A 172 9.32 -7.95 -5.15
C ARG A 172 9.91 -6.63 -4.66
N ALA A 173 10.64 -5.92 -5.53
CA ALA A 173 11.36 -4.70 -5.15
C ALA A 173 11.37 -3.71 -6.31
N SER A 174 10.28 -2.94 -6.46
CA SER A 174 10.13 -2.03 -7.60
C SER A 174 9.48 -0.73 -7.21
N GLN A 175 10.01 0.36 -7.76
CA GLN A 175 9.28 1.61 -7.89
C GLN A 175 8.34 1.48 -9.09
N ILE A 176 7.05 1.65 -8.88
CA ILE A 176 6.03 1.39 -9.89
C ILE A 176 5.27 2.67 -10.21
N SER A 177 5.22 3.02 -11.48
CA SER A 177 4.40 4.11 -11.99
C SER A 177 3.49 3.59 -13.10
N VAL A 178 2.18 3.81 -12.98
CA VAL A 178 1.20 3.39 -13.99
C VAL A 178 0.31 4.56 -14.34
N GLU A 179 0.14 4.79 -15.63
CA GLU A 179 -0.61 5.94 -16.14
C GLU A 179 -1.54 5.58 -17.30
N SER A 180 -2.75 6.17 -17.31
CA SER A 180 -3.66 6.19 -18.47
C SER A 180 -4.12 4.81 -18.97
N ILE A 181 -4.53 3.92 -18.06
CA ILE A 181 -5.05 2.58 -18.39
C ILE A 181 -6.45 2.35 -17.82
N ALA A 182 -7.10 1.27 -18.28
CA ALA A 182 -8.45 0.97 -17.83
C ALA A 182 -8.50 0.48 -16.38
N ARG A 183 -7.67 -0.48 -15.99
CA ARG A 183 -7.70 -1.07 -14.64
C ARG A 183 -6.34 -1.59 -14.23
N VAL A 184 -6.05 -1.57 -12.94
CA VAL A 184 -4.79 -2.08 -12.41
C VAL A 184 -4.99 -2.93 -11.16
N LYS A 185 -4.26 -4.05 -11.12
CA LYS A 185 -4.00 -4.82 -9.90
C LYS A 185 -2.50 -4.97 -9.70
N ILE A 186 -1.99 -4.51 -8.55
CA ILE A 186 -0.57 -4.55 -8.21
C ILE A 186 -0.38 -5.11 -6.81
N GLU A 187 0.46 -6.13 -6.71
CA GLU A 187 0.98 -6.68 -5.46
C GLU A 187 2.51 -6.45 -5.43
N ASN A 188 2.99 -5.53 -4.58
CA ASN A 188 4.40 -5.21 -4.42
C ASN A 188 4.89 -5.56 -3.01
N ILE A 189 6.13 -6.03 -2.85
CA ILE A 189 6.71 -6.25 -1.53
C ILE A 189 7.45 -5.00 -1.07
N GLY A 190 8.25 -4.38 -1.92
CA GLY A 190 9.03 -3.18 -1.57
C GLY A 190 9.06 -2.16 -2.68
N GLY A 191 8.98 -0.89 -2.31
CA GLY A 191 8.95 0.27 -3.19
C GLY A 191 7.58 0.90 -3.35
N ASP A 192 7.56 2.13 -3.84
CA ASP A 192 6.37 2.96 -3.94
C ASP A 192 5.54 2.62 -5.19
N ILE A 193 4.25 2.85 -5.08
CA ILE A 193 3.30 2.69 -6.18
C ILE A 193 2.66 4.03 -6.46
N SER A 194 2.80 4.54 -7.68
CA SER A 194 2.16 5.77 -8.17
C SER A 194 1.21 5.45 -9.32
N LEU A 195 -0.06 5.80 -9.18
CA LEU A 195 -1.13 5.51 -10.12
C LEU A 195 -1.81 6.81 -10.53
N ASN A 196 -1.86 7.07 -11.83
CA ASN A 196 -2.46 8.28 -12.37
C ASN A 196 -3.41 7.95 -13.51
N ASN A 197 -4.57 8.58 -13.54
CA ASN A 197 -5.53 8.46 -14.64
C ASN A 197 -5.93 7.01 -14.97
N ILE A 198 -6.34 6.26 -13.94
CA ILE A 198 -6.87 4.89 -14.06
C ILE A 198 -8.40 4.97 -14.14
N ALA A 199 -9.00 4.44 -15.18
CA ALA A 199 -10.40 4.73 -15.50
C ALA A 199 -11.45 3.81 -14.85
N GLY A 200 -11.09 2.57 -14.48
CA GLY A 200 -12.10 1.56 -14.12
C GLY A 200 -11.77 0.73 -12.88
N GLY A 201 -10.94 1.25 -11.98
CA GLY A 201 -10.69 0.67 -10.67
C GLY A 201 -9.26 0.25 -10.41
N ILE A 202 -8.91 0.22 -9.12
CA ILE A 202 -7.56 0.01 -8.60
C ILE A 202 -7.61 -1.00 -7.47
N ASP A 203 -6.77 -2.04 -7.55
CA ASP A 203 -6.43 -2.94 -6.45
C ASP A 203 -4.90 -2.94 -6.30
N ALA A 204 -4.38 -2.12 -5.39
CA ALA A 204 -2.95 -1.91 -5.28
C ALA A 204 -2.45 -2.01 -3.84
N GLY A 205 -1.40 -2.78 -3.64
CA GLY A 205 -0.80 -2.95 -2.33
C GLY A 205 0.71 -3.11 -2.33
N THR A 206 1.34 -2.55 -1.28
CA THR A 206 2.77 -2.72 -1.00
C THR A 206 3.01 -3.11 0.46
N TYR A 207 4.05 -3.88 0.69
CA TYR A 207 4.45 -4.20 2.06
C TYR A 207 5.30 -3.08 2.67
N GLN A 208 6.23 -2.51 1.88
CA GLN A 208 7.10 -1.40 2.29
C GLN A 208 7.15 -0.38 1.15
N GLY A 209 6.59 0.78 1.39
CA GLY A 209 6.50 1.88 0.43
C GLY A 209 5.17 2.62 0.51
N ASP A 210 5.09 3.73 -0.15
CA ASP A 210 3.92 4.57 -0.22
C ASP A 210 3.02 4.18 -1.42
N VAL A 211 1.73 4.41 -1.30
CA VAL A 211 0.77 4.27 -2.41
C VAL A 211 0.16 5.63 -2.70
N MET A 212 0.38 6.12 -3.91
CA MET A 212 -0.19 7.37 -4.40
C MET A 212 -1.17 7.11 -5.54
N VAL A 213 -2.35 7.71 -5.47
CA VAL A 213 -3.38 7.63 -6.52
C VAL A 213 -3.88 9.02 -6.84
N GLU A 214 -3.91 9.36 -8.12
CA GLU A 214 -4.34 10.68 -8.59
C GLU A 214 -5.24 10.56 -9.82
N LYS A 215 -6.27 11.42 -9.92
CA LYS A 215 -7.16 11.60 -11.10
C LYS A 215 -7.68 10.28 -11.64
N SER A 216 -8.16 9.41 -10.77
CA SER A 216 -8.54 8.05 -11.14
C SER A 216 -10.00 7.77 -10.77
N ALA A 217 -10.59 6.78 -11.44
CA ALA A 217 -11.99 6.45 -11.23
C ALA A 217 -12.21 4.95 -11.00
N GLY A 218 -13.39 4.61 -10.42
CA GLY A 218 -13.83 3.26 -10.18
C GLY A 218 -13.62 2.78 -8.75
N ALA A 219 -13.94 1.52 -8.50
CA ALA A 219 -13.73 0.91 -7.18
C ALA A 219 -12.24 0.85 -6.83
N MET A 220 -11.90 1.23 -5.59
CA MET A 220 -10.51 1.31 -5.17
C MET A 220 -10.26 0.53 -3.89
N SER A 221 -9.22 -0.30 -3.90
CA SER A 221 -8.70 -1.03 -2.75
C SER A 221 -7.20 -0.80 -2.64
N LEU A 222 -6.78 -0.02 -1.65
CA LEU A 222 -5.40 0.39 -1.45
C LEU A 222 -4.88 -0.15 -0.12
N PHE A 223 -3.69 -0.74 -0.15
CA PHE A 223 -3.08 -1.34 1.02
C PHE A 223 -1.59 -0.99 1.16
N ALA A 224 -1.17 -0.66 2.38
CA ALA A 224 0.24 -0.59 2.76
C ALA A 224 0.46 -1.27 4.11
N THR A 225 1.58 -1.98 4.30
CA THR A 225 1.93 -2.43 5.67
C THR A 225 2.75 -1.36 6.37
N THR A 226 3.79 -0.86 5.74
CA THR A 226 4.60 0.26 6.21
C THR A 226 4.74 1.26 5.09
N GLY A 227 4.06 2.39 5.23
CA GLY A 227 3.98 3.45 4.24
C GLY A 227 2.67 4.22 4.30
N ASN A 228 2.65 5.33 3.64
CA ASN A 228 1.49 6.22 3.56
C ASN A 228 0.61 5.86 2.36
N ILE A 229 -0.67 6.18 2.46
CA ILE A 229 -1.59 6.13 1.32
C ILE A 229 -2.07 7.56 1.09
N VAL A 230 -1.82 8.06 -0.12
CA VAL A 230 -2.14 9.43 -0.50
C VAL A 230 -3.00 9.41 -1.76
N VAL A 231 -4.16 10.03 -1.69
CA VAL A 231 -5.15 9.97 -2.77
C VAL A 231 -5.68 11.36 -3.07
N PHE A 232 -5.69 11.71 -4.36
CA PHE A 232 -6.17 12.99 -4.86
C PHE A 232 -7.13 12.81 -6.03
N ASP A 233 -8.24 13.54 -6.01
CA ASP A 233 -9.17 13.69 -7.14
C ASP A 233 -9.62 12.35 -7.73
N VAL A 234 -10.30 11.54 -6.92
CA VAL A 234 -10.81 10.24 -7.35
C VAL A 234 -12.32 10.17 -7.24
N GLU A 235 -12.93 9.50 -8.23
CA GLU A 235 -14.38 9.42 -8.38
C GLU A 235 -14.84 7.98 -8.61
N PRO A 236 -16.09 7.63 -8.30
CA PRO A 236 -16.66 6.36 -8.73
C PRO A 236 -16.85 6.36 -10.26
N SER A 237 -16.65 5.24 -10.92
CA SER A 237 -17.02 5.05 -12.33
C SER A 237 -18.42 4.50 -12.49
N GLU A 238 -18.90 3.78 -11.48
CA GLU A 238 -20.24 3.19 -11.44
C GLU A 238 -20.90 3.44 -10.08
N VAL A 239 -22.23 3.39 -10.06
CA VAL A 239 -22.99 3.49 -8.82
C VAL A 239 -22.65 2.30 -7.91
N GLY A 240 -22.24 2.58 -6.67
CA GLY A 240 -21.87 1.55 -5.70
C GLY A 240 -20.38 1.24 -5.64
N ASP A 241 -19.57 1.85 -6.49
CA ASP A 241 -18.11 1.77 -6.35
C ASP A 241 -17.69 2.23 -4.95
N SER A 242 -16.87 1.42 -4.30
CA SER A 242 -16.35 1.70 -2.96
C SER A 242 -14.89 2.12 -3.00
N PHE A 243 -14.54 3.01 -2.10
CA PHE A 243 -13.16 3.41 -1.83
C PHE A 243 -12.70 2.80 -0.51
N ARG A 244 -11.59 2.10 -0.52
CA ARG A 244 -11.02 1.49 0.67
C ARG A 244 -9.51 1.70 0.71
N ALA A 245 -9.00 2.30 1.80
CA ALA A 245 -7.58 2.50 2.04
C ALA A 245 -7.18 1.96 3.42
N LYS A 246 -6.18 1.11 3.49
CA LYS A 246 -5.73 0.50 4.73
C LYS A 246 -4.22 0.49 4.84
N THR A 247 -3.69 1.09 5.91
CA THR A 247 -2.27 0.95 6.28
C THR A 247 -2.13 0.41 7.70
N ARG A 248 -1.03 -0.27 7.98
CA ARG A 248 -0.72 -0.66 9.36
C ARG A 248 0.08 0.44 10.05
N ASN A 249 1.17 0.90 9.42
CA ASN A 249 2.04 1.95 9.95
C ASN A 249 2.20 3.05 8.90
N GLY A 250 1.46 4.13 9.03
CA GLY A 250 1.48 5.25 8.10
C GLY A 250 0.22 6.10 8.16
N THR A 251 0.25 7.19 7.46
CA THR A 251 -0.88 8.13 7.34
C THR A 251 -1.70 7.82 6.10
N VAL A 252 -3.03 7.88 6.24
CA VAL A 252 -3.95 7.88 5.09
C VAL A 252 -4.39 9.32 4.86
N THR A 253 -4.08 9.87 3.69
CA THR A 253 -4.49 11.21 3.27
C THR A 253 -5.42 11.10 2.07
N LEU A 254 -6.65 11.58 2.22
CA LEU A 254 -7.69 11.57 1.22
C LEU A 254 -8.09 13.01 0.90
N GLN A 255 -7.96 13.41 -0.35
CA GLN A 255 -8.36 14.73 -0.82
C GLN A 255 -9.24 14.58 -2.06
N SER A 256 -10.41 15.21 -2.06
CA SER A 256 -11.36 15.15 -3.18
C SER A 256 -11.70 13.70 -3.58
N VAL A 257 -12.24 12.92 -2.63
CA VAL A 257 -12.73 11.55 -2.87
C VAL A 257 -14.24 11.60 -3.05
N GLY A 258 -14.72 11.41 -4.28
CA GLY A 258 -16.13 11.53 -4.66
C GLY A 258 -16.99 10.28 -4.38
N HIS A 259 -16.41 9.20 -3.84
CA HIS A 259 -17.13 7.97 -3.52
C HIS A 259 -18.11 8.17 -2.38
N SER A 260 -19.26 7.52 -2.46
CA SER A 260 -20.27 7.49 -1.37
C SER A 260 -19.99 6.44 -0.31
N LEU A 261 -19.16 5.43 -0.61
CA LEU A 261 -18.72 4.40 0.32
C LEU A 261 -17.22 4.53 0.53
N VAL A 262 -16.80 5.15 1.65
CA VAL A 262 -15.39 5.44 1.95
C VAL A 262 -14.97 4.79 3.25
N GLU A 263 -13.95 3.96 3.19
CA GLU A 263 -13.32 3.34 4.37
C GLU A 263 -11.83 3.66 4.40
N ALA A 264 -11.35 4.28 5.48
CA ALA A 264 -9.93 4.49 5.71
C ALA A 264 -9.52 3.96 7.10
N ASN A 265 -8.51 3.11 7.09
CA ASN A 265 -7.99 2.45 8.30
C ASN A 265 -6.48 2.65 8.43
N SER A 266 -6.03 3.06 9.63
CA SER A 266 -4.63 3.01 10.02
C SER A 266 -4.48 2.38 11.40
N THR A 267 -3.56 1.44 11.59
CA THR A 267 -3.31 0.94 12.95
C THR A 267 -2.47 1.92 13.75
N SER A 268 -1.37 2.41 13.18
CA SER A 268 -0.49 3.41 13.79
C SER A 268 -0.22 4.52 12.79
N GLY A 269 -0.95 5.62 12.92
CA GLY A 269 -0.87 6.78 12.05
C GLY A 269 -2.18 7.53 11.96
N SER A 270 -2.14 8.69 11.35
CA SER A 270 -3.28 9.59 11.26
C SER A 270 -4.10 9.35 10.01
N ILE A 271 -5.37 9.72 10.06
CA ILE A 271 -6.24 9.79 8.89
C ILE A 271 -6.58 11.25 8.65
N ARG A 272 -6.35 11.72 7.44
CA ARG A 272 -6.68 13.07 7.00
C ARG A 272 -7.65 13.00 5.83
N PHE A 273 -8.79 13.61 5.98
CA PHE A 273 -9.81 13.71 4.93
C PHE A 273 -10.07 15.19 4.63
N ASN A 274 -9.96 15.57 3.36
CA ASN A 274 -10.30 16.89 2.87
C ASN A 274 -11.27 16.73 1.68
N GLY A 275 -12.55 16.94 1.92
CA GLY A 275 -13.57 16.70 0.91
C GLY A 275 -14.96 17.02 1.41
N GLU A 276 -15.94 16.52 0.68
CA GLU A 276 -17.37 16.69 0.97
C GLU A 276 -18.01 15.34 1.26
N PHE A 277 -19.13 15.34 1.96
CA PHE A 277 -19.93 14.14 2.19
C PHE A 277 -21.09 14.11 1.18
N THR A 278 -21.15 13.04 0.41
CA THR A 278 -22.28 12.81 -0.51
C THR A 278 -23.52 12.38 0.28
N GLY A 279 -24.67 12.91 -0.05
CA GLY A 279 -25.95 12.51 0.57
C GLY A 279 -26.20 11.00 0.45
N GLY A 280 -26.62 10.36 1.56
CA GLY A 280 -26.74 8.90 1.66
C GLY A 280 -25.41 8.15 1.79
N GLY A 281 -24.30 8.83 1.74
CA GLY A 281 -22.96 8.23 1.81
C GLY A 281 -22.62 7.64 3.17
N GLN A 282 -21.66 6.71 3.18
CA GLN A 282 -21.14 6.05 4.38
C GLN A 282 -19.62 6.24 4.42
N TYR A 283 -19.16 6.90 5.47
CA TYR A 283 -17.75 7.25 5.69
C TYR A 283 -17.28 6.63 6.99
N THR A 284 -16.29 5.79 6.94
CA THR A 284 -15.73 5.09 8.11
C THR A 284 -14.23 5.34 8.21
N PHE A 285 -13.80 6.03 9.26
CA PHE A 285 -12.40 6.32 9.52
C PHE A 285 -11.99 5.74 10.88
N VAL A 286 -11.02 4.83 10.85
CA VAL A 286 -10.59 4.08 12.03
C VAL A 286 -9.08 4.13 12.17
N THR A 287 -8.61 4.57 13.35
CA THR A 287 -7.20 4.43 13.73
C THR A 287 -7.11 3.93 15.17
N ASN A 288 -6.07 3.16 15.49
CA ASN A 288 -5.84 2.82 16.89
C ASN A 288 -5.01 3.90 17.59
N ASN A 289 -3.87 4.27 16.97
CA ASN A 289 -2.96 5.26 17.52
C ASN A 289 -2.73 6.37 16.50
N GLY A 290 -3.53 7.42 16.55
CA GLY A 290 -3.42 8.54 15.64
C GLY A 290 -4.60 9.49 15.67
N THR A 291 -4.44 10.61 15.02
CA THR A 291 -5.49 11.63 14.90
C THR A 291 -6.32 11.43 13.65
N ILE A 292 -7.64 11.56 13.79
CA ILE A 292 -8.53 11.68 12.63
C ILE A 292 -8.82 13.18 12.45
N LEU A 293 -8.37 13.73 11.33
CA LEU A 293 -8.56 15.11 10.95
C LEU A 293 -9.44 15.22 9.72
N LEU A 294 -10.59 15.84 9.86
CA LEU A 294 -11.51 16.11 8.77
C LEU A 294 -11.50 17.59 8.46
N SER A 295 -11.35 17.97 7.20
CA SER A 295 -11.51 19.33 6.70
C SER A 295 -12.68 19.32 5.72
N VAL A 296 -13.82 19.90 6.13
CA VAL A 296 -15.07 19.83 5.38
C VAL A 296 -15.72 21.21 5.25
N PRO A 297 -16.52 21.48 4.21
CA PRO A 297 -17.28 22.72 4.09
C PRO A 297 -18.22 22.93 5.28
N ALA A 298 -18.52 24.19 5.57
CA ALA A 298 -19.40 24.55 6.69
C ALA A 298 -20.83 24.02 6.53
N GLU A 299 -21.27 23.86 5.30
CA GLU A 299 -22.57 23.36 4.87
C GLU A 299 -22.65 21.83 4.80
N SER A 300 -21.59 21.14 5.12
CA SER A 300 -21.55 19.66 5.15
C SER A 300 -22.67 19.10 6.04
N SER A 301 -23.23 17.97 5.61
CA SER A 301 -24.39 17.35 6.25
C SER A 301 -24.13 15.87 6.51
N CYS A 302 -23.96 15.50 7.80
CA CYS A 302 -23.78 14.10 8.19
C CYS A 302 -24.21 13.82 9.63
N ARG A 303 -24.56 12.56 9.89
CA ARG A 303 -24.74 12.01 11.24
C ARG A 303 -23.40 11.44 11.71
N ILE A 304 -22.88 11.98 12.80
CA ILE A 304 -21.60 11.62 13.38
C ILE A 304 -21.78 10.59 14.48
N ASN A 305 -21.03 9.49 14.38
CA ASN A 305 -20.84 8.49 15.41
C ASN A 305 -19.34 8.41 15.73
N ALA A 306 -18.89 9.04 16.81
CA ALA A 306 -17.49 9.07 17.20
C ALA A 306 -17.25 8.22 18.44
N ASN A 307 -16.25 7.31 18.35
CA ASN A 307 -15.76 6.52 19.46
C ASN A 307 -14.29 6.87 19.69
N TYR A 308 -13.91 7.32 20.89
CA TYR A 308 -12.55 7.71 21.20
C TYR A 308 -12.19 7.32 22.64
N GLY A 309 -10.96 6.85 22.82
CA GLY A 309 -10.45 6.45 24.13
C GLY A 309 -9.66 7.59 24.78
N LEU A 310 -8.34 7.50 24.70
CA LEU A 310 -7.43 8.53 25.23
C LEU A 310 -7.29 9.66 24.21
N GLY A 311 -8.01 10.74 24.39
CA GLY A 311 -7.99 11.87 23.48
C GLY A 311 -9.21 12.77 23.60
N ALA A 312 -9.40 13.63 22.62
CA ALA A 312 -10.49 14.59 22.61
C ALA A 312 -11.20 14.63 21.26
N PHE A 313 -12.50 14.91 21.30
CA PHE A 313 -13.29 15.28 20.13
C PHE A 313 -13.43 16.81 20.09
N GLN A 314 -13.10 17.40 18.95
CA GLN A 314 -13.18 18.83 18.69
C GLN A 314 -13.83 19.09 17.33
N SER A 315 -14.68 20.10 17.25
CA SER A 315 -15.29 20.55 15.99
C SER A 315 -15.31 22.08 15.95
N ASP A 316 -14.81 22.62 14.84
CA ASP A 316 -14.89 24.06 14.54
C ASP A 316 -16.26 24.44 13.95
N ILE A 317 -17.06 23.45 13.56
CA ILE A 317 -18.41 23.62 13.03
C ILE A 317 -19.42 23.28 14.13
N ALA A 318 -20.47 24.07 14.25
CA ALA A 318 -21.52 23.85 15.24
C ALA A 318 -22.25 22.52 14.99
N LEU A 319 -22.35 21.72 16.05
CA LEU A 319 -23.04 20.42 16.03
C LEU A 319 -24.38 20.54 16.74
N LYS A 320 -25.39 19.82 16.26
CA LYS A 320 -26.72 19.69 16.84
C LYS A 320 -26.88 18.32 17.50
N ASP A 321 -27.82 18.20 18.42
CA ASP A 321 -28.22 16.94 19.08
C ASP A 321 -27.04 16.13 19.64
N VAL A 322 -26.12 16.85 20.27
CA VAL A 322 -24.88 16.26 20.80
C VAL A 322 -25.20 15.43 22.05
N GLN A 323 -24.99 14.14 21.93
CA GLN A 323 -25.09 13.19 23.04
C GLN A 323 -23.69 12.59 23.32
N LYS A 324 -23.28 12.66 24.58
CA LYS A 324 -22.02 12.06 25.03
C LYS A 324 -22.28 11.00 26.07
N THR A 325 -21.69 9.84 25.90
CA THR A 325 -21.73 8.74 26.86
C THR A 325 -20.30 8.38 27.23
N SER A 326 -19.97 8.46 28.52
CA SER A 326 -18.64 8.10 29.01
C SER A 326 -18.65 6.66 29.53
N GLY A 327 -17.90 5.79 28.87
CA GLY A 327 -17.57 4.45 29.36
C GLY A 327 -16.22 4.44 30.08
N ALA A 328 -15.87 3.33 30.72
CA ALA A 328 -14.62 3.21 31.49
C ALA A 328 -13.34 3.40 30.63
N ARG A 329 -13.38 3.07 29.34
CA ARG A 329 -12.22 3.14 28.42
C ARG A 329 -12.49 3.88 27.11
N VAL A 330 -13.75 4.03 26.73
CA VAL A 330 -14.15 4.61 25.46
C VAL A 330 -15.28 5.60 25.69
N GLN A 331 -15.13 6.78 25.15
CA GLN A 331 -16.18 7.78 25.08
C GLN A 331 -16.89 7.66 23.75
N LYS A 332 -18.21 7.75 23.77
CA LYS A 332 -19.05 7.79 22.57
C LYS A 332 -19.68 9.17 22.44
N LEU A 333 -19.67 9.70 21.23
CA LEU A 333 -20.34 10.92 20.87
C LEU A 333 -21.19 10.67 19.64
N THR A 334 -22.47 11.02 19.72
CA THR A 334 -23.33 11.13 18.55
C THR A 334 -23.75 12.58 18.37
N ALA A 335 -23.80 13.05 17.14
CA ALA A 335 -24.19 14.43 16.82
C ALA A 335 -24.69 14.52 15.37
N LEU A 336 -25.34 15.63 15.06
CA LEU A 336 -25.69 16.01 13.70
C LEU A 336 -24.86 17.21 13.26
N LEU A 337 -24.28 17.10 12.07
CA LEU A 337 -23.74 18.20 11.30
C LEU A 337 -24.73 18.50 10.18
N GLY A 338 -25.20 19.72 10.05
CA GLY A 338 -26.25 20.06 9.06
C GLY A 338 -27.56 19.32 9.29
N ALA A 339 -28.11 18.70 8.26
CA ALA A 339 -29.34 17.90 8.26
C ALA A 339 -29.12 16.42 8.62
N GLY A 340 -27.87 15.92 8.53
CA GLY A 340 -27.55 14.53 8.84
C GLY A 340 -27.72 13.56 7.66
N ASP A 341 -27.48 14.02 6.44
CA ASP A 341 -27.76 13.27 5.20
C ASP A 341 -26.81 12.10 4.95
N ALA A 342 -25.58 12.19 5.38
CA ALA A 342 -24.60 11.10 5.29
C ALA A 342 -24.34 10.46 6.67
N ASN A 343 -23.73 9.28 6.69
CA ASN A 343 -23.30 8.61 7.93
C ASN A 343 -21.77 8.65 8.06
N LEU A 344 -21.30 9.20 9.18
CA LEU A 344 -19.88 9.33 9.47
C LEU A 344 -19.54 8.57 10.77
N THR A 345 -18.72 7.54 10.64
CA THR A 345 -18.22 6.75 11.78
C THR A 345 -16.73 7.03 11.97
N LEU A 346 -16.37 7.49 13.16
CA LEU A 346 -15.01 7.87 13.53
C LEU A 346 -14.58 7.05 14.74
N THR A 347 -13.45 6.36 14.66
CA THR A 347 -12.94 5.59 15.79
C THR A 347 -11.44 5.81 15.96
N THR A 348 -11.03 6.22 17.18
CA THR A 348 -9.61 6.23 17.59
C THR A 348 -9.48 5.74 19.02
N TYR A 349 -8.49 4.90 19.31
CA TYR A 349 -8.25 4.49 20.69
C TYR A 349 -7.33 5.49 21.43
N SER A 350 -6.25 5.93 20.77
CA SER A 350 -5.31 6.91 21.31
C SER A 350 -5.04 7.99 20.27
N GLY A 351 -5.67 9.15 20.46
CA GLY A 351 -5.55 10.29 19.58
C GLY A 351 -6.82 11.15 19.56
N ALA A 352 -6.75 12.28 18.87
CA ALA A 352 -7.86 13.21 18.78
C ALA A 352 -8.70 13.00 17.51
N ILE A 353 -9.98 13.34 17.60
CA ILE A 353 -10.86 13.52 16.43
C ILE A 353 -11.08 15.02 16.28
N ARG A 354 -10.75 15.56 15.12
CA ARG A 354 -10.92 17.00 14.84
C ARG A 354 -11.67 17.20 13.54
N ILE A 355 -12.73 17.99 13.59
CA ILE A 355 -13.48 18.45 12.42
C ILE A 355 -13.21 19.93 12.25
N LYS A 356 -12.59 20.31 11.14
CA LYS A 356 -12.26 21.67 10.79
C LYS A 356 -13.16 22.17 9.67
N LYS A 357 -13.48 23.44 9.72
CA LYS A 357 -14.10 24.15 8.60
C LYS A 357 -13.03 24.36 7.53
N LYS A 358 -13.37 24.03 6.28
CA LYS A 358 -12.60 24.31 5.09
C LYS A 358 -12.79 25.76 4.66
#